data_a0b0ff92bcb1c1af61c0456684b77c70
#
_entry.id   a0b0ff92bcb1c1af61c0456684b77c70
#
_cell.length_a   1.000
_cell.length_b   1.000
_cell.length_c   1.000
_cell.angle_alpha   90.00
_cell.angle_beta   90.00
_cell.angle_gamma   90.00
#
_symmetry.space_group_name_H-M   'P 1'
#
loop_
_entity.id
_entity.type
_entity.pdbx_description
1 polymer ?
#
loop_
_entity_poly.entity_id
_entity_poly.type
_entity_poly.pdbx_seq_one_letter_code
_entity_poly.pdbx_strand_id
1 'polypeptide(L)'
;MSEDEPKSAIEIAMEKLRARGDYDEQPLSDEQKAKIADIRSLYKSKIAEFEIKQQDKIAKATSYEELQSFQEELVREKARLNDKVESEVKKVKKRKP
;
A
#
# COMPACT_ATOMS: atom_id res chain seq x y z
N MET A 1 -14.08 -22.73 26.43
CA MET A 1 -13.75 -22.22 26.59
C MET A 1 -13.78 -21.45 26.81
N SER A 2 -13.85 -21.21 26.49
CA SER A 2 -13.54 -20.45 27.26
C SER A 2 -13.83 -19.06 27.06
N GLU A 3 -14.56 -18.50 27.89
CA GLU A 3 -14.79 -17.10 27.87
C GLU A 3 -13.52 -16.31 28.01
N ASP A 4 -12.47 -17.02 28.33
CA ASP A 4 -11.17 -16.38 28.48
C ASP A 4 -10.35 -16.37 27.21
N GLU A 5 -10.90 -16.89 26.14
CA GLU A 5 -10.18 -16.85 24.88
C GLU A 5 -9.98 -15.42 24.41
N PRO A 6 -8.76 -15.08 24.01
CA PRO A 6 -8.54 -13.74 23.47
C PRO A 6 -9.28 -13.58 22.15
N LYS A 7 -9.63 -12.35 21.86
CA LYS A 7 -10.24 -12.04 20.58
C LYS A 7 -9.27 -12.38 19.47
N SER A 8 -9.83 -12.81 18.35
CA SER A 8 -9.00 -13.10 17.19
C SER A 8 -8.28 -11.83 16.71
N ALA A 9 -7.18 -12.04 15.99
CA ALA A 9 -6.45 -10.92 15.44
C ALA A 9 -7.34 -10.06 14.54
N ILE A 10 -8.26 -10.69 13.82
CA ILE A 10 -9.19 -9.99 12.94
C ILE A 10 -10.11 -9.09 13.74
N GLU A 11 -10.65 -9.59 14.84
CA GLU A 11 -11.56 -8.81 15.67
C GLU A 11 -10.86 -7.60 16.27
N ILE A 12 -9.64 -7.79 16.75
CA ILE A 12 -8.85 -6.71 17.31
C ILE A 12 -8.55 -5.64 16.25
N ALA A 13 -8.18 -6.08 15.06
CA ALA A 13 -7.90 -5.16 13.96
C ALA A 13 -9.14 -4.35 13.60
N MET A 14 -10.31 -4.98 13.56
CA MET A 14 -11.55 -4.29 13.23
C MET A 14 -11.93 -3.28 14.31
N GLU A 15 -11.75 -3.62 15.56
CA GLU A 15 -12.01 -2.69 16.65
C GLU A 15 -11.12 -1.47 16.57
N LYS A 16 -9.84 -1.67 16.25
CA LYS A 16 -8.90 -0.57 16.10
C LYS A 16 -9.28 0.34 14.94
N LEU A 17 -9.71 -0.24 13.83
CA LEU A 17 -10.13 0.54 12.68
C LEU A 17 -11.35 1.40 13.00
N ARG A 18 -12.30 0.85 13.73
CA ARG A 18 -13.47 1.59 14.15
C ARG A 18 -13.10 2.74 15.08
N ALA A 19 -12.21 2.45 16.04
CA ALA A 19 -11.79 3.45 17.01
C ALA A 19 -11.09 4.63 16.35
N ARG A 20 -10.35 4.37 15.27
CA ARG A 20 -9.65 5.42 14.54
C ARG A 20 -10.55 6.16 13.55
N GLY A 21 -11.75 5.64 13.31
CA GLY A 21 -12.63 6.24 12.32
C GLY A 21 -12.25 5.90 10.89
N ASP A 22 -11.35 4.95 10.71
CA ASP A 22 -10.95 4.50 9.37
C ASP A 22 -11.91 3.48 8.79
N TYR A 23 -12.75 2.93 9.62
CA TYR A 23 -13.70 1.92 9.20
C TYR A 23 -14.98 2.58 8.69
N ASP A 24 -15.34 2.29 7.47
CA ASP A 24 -16.58 2.77 6.88
C ASP A 24 -17.58 1.63 6.92
N GLU A 25 -18.68 1.83 7.64
CA GLU A 25 -19.69 0.80 7.76
C GLU A 25 -20.48 0.60 6.48
N GLN A 26 -20.47 1.60 5.62
CA GLN A 26 -21.17 1.47 4.35
C GLN A 26 -20.30 0.72 3.36
N PRO A 27 -20.88 -0.29 2.69
CA PRO A 27 -20.11 -1.01 1.69
C PRO A 27 -19.77 -0.11 0.52
N LEU A 28 -18.61 -0.36 -0.08
CA LEU A 28 -18.19 0.38 -1.26
C LEU A 28 -19.09 0.00 -2.43
N SER A 29 -19.38 0.98 -3.27
CA SER A 29 -20.12 0.69 -4.51
C SER A 29 -19.24 -0.08 -5.48
N ASP A 30 -19.85 -0.71 -6.47
CA ASP A 30 -19.09 -1.43 -7.49
C ASP A 30 -18.16 -0.50 -8.25
N GLU A 31 -18.59 0.75 -8.50
CA GLU A 31 -17.75 1.74 -9.13
C GLU A 31 -16.52 2.08 -8.29
N GLN A 32 -16.72 2.24 -6.99
CA GLN A 32 -15.60 2.51 -6.08
C GLN A 32 -14.63 1.34 -6.05
N LYS A 33 -15.14 0.12 -5.97
CA LYS A 33 -14.30 -1.07 -6.00
C LYS A 33 -13.48 -1.15 -7.28
N ALA A 34 -14.12 -0.86 -8.41
CA ALA A 34 -13.43 -0.89 -9.70
C ALA A 34 -12.33 0.16 -9.76
N LYS A 35 -12.61 1.38 -9.28
CA LYS A 35 -11.59 2.43 -9.27
C LYS A 35 -10.41 2.09 -8.37
N ILE A 36 -10.69 1.51 -7.22
CA ILE A 36 -9.63 1.09 -6.30
C ILE A 36 -8.77 0.02 -6.96
N ALA A 37 -9.41 -0.96 -7.62
CA ALA A 37 -8.67 -2.00 -8.31
C ALA A 37 -7.79 -1.42 -9.42
N ASP A 38 -8.30 -0.45 -10.16
CA ASP A 38 -7.54 0.22 -11.21
C ASP A 38 -6.34 0.97 -10.64
N ILE A 39 -6.55 1.68 -9.54
CA ILE A 39 -5.47 2.43 -8.88
C ILE A 39 -4.37 1.48 -8.42
N ARG A 40 -4.76 0.40 -7.76
CA ARG A 40 -3.78 -0.56 -7.27
C ARG A 40 -3.03 -1.23 -8.40
N SER A 41 -3.72 -1.56 -9.49
CA SER A 41 -3.09 -2.16 -10.65
C SER A 41 -2.10 -1.20 -11.30
N LEU A 42 -2.48 0.05 -11.47
CA LEU A 42 -1.62 1.06 -12.06
C LEU A 42 -0.35 1.25 -11.26
N TYR A 43 -0.46 1.40 -9.95
CA TYR A 43 0.71 1.62 -9.10
C TYR A 43 1.58 0.38 -8.97
N LYS A 44 0.96 -0.80 -9.00
CA LYS A 44 1.72 -2.04 -9.02
C LYS A 44 2.63 -2.08 -10.25
N SER A 45 2.10 -1.67 -11.41
CA SER A 45 2.88 -1.58 -12.64
C SER A 45 4.00 -0.55 -12.53
N LYS A 46 3.71 0.61 -11.95
CA LYS A 46 4.72 1.67 -11.77
C LYS A 46 5.85 1.21 -10.86
N ILE A 47 5.50 0.53 -9.77
CA ILE A 47 6.49 0.01 -8.84
C ILE A 47 7.35 -1.05 -9.55
N ALA A 48 6.72 -1.95 -10.29
CA ALA A 48 7.44 -3.00 -11.01
C ALA A 48 8.40 -2.41 -12.03
N GLU A 49 7.96 -1.40 -12.78
CA GLU A 49 8.84 -0.73 -13.75
C GLU A 49 10.02 -0.07 -13.07
N PHE A 50 9.77 0.61 -11.95
CA PHE A 50 10.85 1.26 -11.22
C PHE A 50 11.84 0.23 -10.68
N GLU A 51 11.32 -0.89 -10.14
CA GLU A 51 12.17 -1.96 -9.64
C GLU A 51 13.09 -2.51 -10.72
N ILE A 52 12.55 -2.73 -11.91
CA ILE A 52 13.35 -3.25 -13.01
C ILE A 52 14.47 -2.28 -13.38
N LYS A 53 14.15 -1.00 -13.50
CA LYS A 53 15.15 0.02 -13.83
C LYS A 53 16.21 0.14 -12.75
N GLN A 54 15.79 0.07 -11.49
CA GLN A 54 16.71 0.23 -10.39
C GLN A 54 17.59 -1.01 -10.23
N GLN A 55 17.04 -2.20 -10.48
CA GLN A 55 17.84 -3.42 -10.47
C GLN A 55 18.94 -3.37 -11.52
N ASP A 56 18.67 -2.78 -12.67
CA ASP A 56 19.66 -2.60 -13.70
C ASP A 56 20.79 -1.68 -13.22
N LYS A 57 20.44 -0.58 -12.57
CA LYS A 57 21.43 0.32 -11.97
C LYS A 57 22.26 -0.39 -10.92
N ILE A 58 21.61 -1.16 -10.07
CA ILE A 58 22.28 -1.90 -9.01
C ILE A 58 23.28 -2.88 -9.61
N ALA A 59 22.86 -3.59 -10.66
CA ALA A 59 23.73 -4.57 -11.32
C ALA A 59 24.96 -3.91 -11.96
N LYS A 60 24.82 -2.65 -12.36
CA LYS A 60 25.91 -1.91 -13.03
C LYS A 60 26.71 -1.03 -12.09
N ALA A 61 26.41 -1.05 -10.81
CA ALA A 61 27.12 -0.21 -9.84
C ALA A 61 28.60 -0.58 -9.83
N THR A 62 29.46 0.46 -9.78
CA THR A 62 30.89 0.26 -9.84
C THR A 62 31.56 0.47 -8.49
N SER A 63 30.82 0.88 -7.47
CA SER A 63 31.33 1.06 -6.12
C SER A 63 30.29 0.65 -5.11
N TYR A 64 30.74 0.39 -3.90
CA TYR A 64 29.85 0.08 -2.80
C TYR A 64 28.93 1.26 -2.48
N GLU A 65 29.47 2.47 -2.58
CA GLU A 65 28.68 3.68 -2.32
C GLU A 65 27.55 3.84 -3.32
N GLU A 66 27.83 3.59 -4.59
CA GLU A 66 26.79 3.63 -5.62
C GLU A 66 25.72 2.58 -5.36
N LEU A 67 26.15 1.37 -5.06
CA LEU A 67 25.25 0.27 -4.78
C LEU A 67 24.29 0.64 -3.65
N GLN A 68 24.85 1.14 -2.56
CA GLN A 68 24.06 1.52 -1.40
C GLN A 68 23.08 2.64 -1.72
N SER A 69 23.55 3.63 -2.47
CA SER A 69 22.71 4.75 -2.89
C SER A 69 21.52 4.28 -3.73
N PHE A 70 21.77 3.39 -4.67
CA PHE A 70 20.69 2.86 -5.53
C PHE A 70 19.72 2.00 -4.75
N GLN A 71 20.17 1.25 -3.77
CA GLN A 71 19.30 0.46 -2.92
C GLN A 71 18.42 1.35 -2.04
N GLU A 72 18.98 2.42 -1.50
CA GLU A 72 18.23 3.38 -0.71
C GLU A 72 17.17 4.10 -1.55
N GLU A 73 17.54 4.43 -2.78
CA GLU A 73 16.62 5.07 -3.71
C GLU A 73 15.44 4.16 -4.01
N LEU A 74 15.70 2.87 -4.17
CA LEU A 74 14.65 1.88 -4.41
C LEU A 74 13.66 1.84 -3.25
N VAL A 75 14.18 1.77 -2.03
CA VAL A 75 13.33 1.72 -0.84
C VAL A 75 12.48 2.99 -0.72
N ARG A 76 13.10 4.15 -0.90
CA ARG A 76 12.39 5.43 -0.78
C ARG A 76 11.29 5.58 -1.83
N GLU A 77 11.59 5.22 -3.06
CA GLU A 77 10.61 5.39 -4.13
C GLU A 77 9.44 4.42 -3.97
N LYS A 78 9.71 3.19 -3.56
CA LYS A 78 8.63 2.23 -3.31
C LYS A 78 7.73 2.71 -2.18
N ALA A 79 8.33 3.25 -1.12
CA ALA A 79 7.54 3.78 -0.01
C ALA A 79 6.69 4.96 -0.46
N ARG A 80 7.25 5.86 -1.27
CA ARG A 80 6.52 7.01 -1.80
C ARG A 80 5.33 6.57 -2.65
N LEU A 81 5.54 5.60 -3.52
CA LEU A 81 4.47 5.10 -4.39
C LEU A 81 3.39 4.38 -3.60
N ASN A 82 3.78 3.61 -2.59
CA ASN A 82 2.82 2.92 -1.74
C ASN A 82 1.98 3.91 -0.94
N ASP A 83 2.59 4.96 -0.42
CA ASP A 83 1.86 6.02 0.28
C ASP A 83 0.87 6.70 -0.65
N LYS A 84 1.28 6.91 -1.88
CA LYS A 84 0.44 7.57 -2.87
C LYS A 84 -0.78 6.71 -3.21
N VAL A 85 -0.57 5.41 -3.35
CA VAL A 85 -1.67 4.47 -3.58
C VAL A 85 -2.70 4.58 -2.47
N GLU A 86 -2.24 4.50 -1.23
CA GLU A 86 -3.15 4.53 -0.10
C GLU A 86 -3.90 5.86 -0.01
N SER A 87 -3.23 6.95 -0.34
CA SER A 87 -3.86 8.26 -0.38
C SER A 87 -4.97 8.33 -1.42
N GLU A 88 -4.71 7.82 -2.62
CA GLU A 88 -5.70 7.83 -3.68
C GLU A 88 -6.87 6.89 -3.40
N VAL A 89 -6.57 5.73 -2.82
CA VAL A 89 -7.63 4.79 -2.41
C VAL A 89 -8.53 5.44 -1.36
N LYS A 90 -7.93 6.14 -0.40
CA LYS A 90 -8.70 6.85 0.60
C LYS A 90 -9.65 7.88 -0.01
N LYS A 91 -9.18 8.61 -1.01
CA LYS A 91 -10.01 9.60 -1.69
C LYS A 91 -11.23 8.94 -2.35
N VAL A 92 -11.03 7.80 -2.97
CA VAL A 92 -12.13 7.07 -3.59
C VAL A 92 -13.14 6.63 -2.54
N LYS A 93 -12.66 6.10 -1.43
CA LYS A 93 -13.53 5.62 -0.36
C LYS A 93 -14.36 6.73 0.28
N LYS A 94 -13.82 7.94 0.31
CA LYS A 94 -14.52 9.08 0.90
C LYS A 94 -15.58 9.68 -0.01
N ARG A 95 -15.50 9.41 -1.30
CA ARG A 95 -16.49 9.92 -2.24
C ARG A 95 -17.79 9.15 -2.08
N LYS A 96 -18.86 9.86 -1.88
CA LYS A 96 -20.16 9.23 -1.86
C LYS A 96 -20.62 9.01 -3.28
N PRO A 97 -21.25 7.88 -3.54
CA PRO A 97 -21.77 7.61 -4.89
C PRO A 97 -22.85 8.59 -5.29
#